data_fadcee9ba4643df65f8be9432543274f
#
_entry.id   fadcee9ba4643df65f8be9432543274f
#
_cell.length_a   1.000
_cell.length_b   1.000
_cell.length_c   1.000
_cell.angle_alpha   90.00
_cell.angle_beta   90.00
_cell.angle_gamma   90.00
#
_symmetry.space_group_name_H-M   'P 1'
#
loop_
_entity.id
_entity.type
_entity.pdbx_description
1 polymer ?
#
loop_
_entity_poly.entity_id
_entity_poly.type
_entity_poly.pdbx_seq_one_letter_code
_entity_poly.pdbx_strand_id
1 'polypeptide(L)'
;KVVVRDREHPITRGLPSEFLMVKEELYDRLRGPAKNMTVLATAFAKGGSERHEPVLMTIKYGKGRVFHTVMGHSHTSMGGVAFQDTLIRGTEWAATGKVTFAPVTAEDLPADRAAYRDIEKIKSLN
;
A
#
# COMPACT_ATOMS: atom_id res chain seq x y z
N LYS A 1 -10.06 4.54 4.27
CA LYS A 1 -8.86 5.27 4.71
C LYS A 1 -7.80 4.27 5.16
N VAL A 2 -6.56 4.46 4.71
CA VAL A 2 -5.36 3.73 5.15
C VAL A 2 -4.55 4.62 6.09
N VAL A 3 -3.99 4.03 7.15
CA VAL A 3 -3.14 4.69 8.14
C VAL A 3 -1.76 4.03 8.11
N VAL A 4 -0.71 4.82 7.85
CA VAL A 4 0.67 4.37 7.88
C VAL A 4 1.12 4.15 9.32
N ARG A 5 1.61 2.96 9.65
CA ARG A 5 2.02 2.55 11.00
C ARG A 5 3.53 2.60 11.21
N ASP A 6 4.28 2.21 10.21
CA ASP A 6 5.74 2.32 10.21
C ASP A 6 6.15 3.38 9.18
N ARG A 7 6.51 4.57 9.64
CA ARG A 7 6.89 5.72 8.80
C ARG A 7 8.37 5.74 8.44
N GLU A 8 9.17 4.89 9.09
CA GLU A 8 10.60 4.81 8.88
C GLU A 8 11.00 3.71 7.89
N HIS A 9 10.09 2.74 7.66
CA HIS A 9 10.37 1.66 6.72
C HIS A 9 10.58 2.20 5.29
N PRO A 10 11.57 1.71 4.54
CA PRO A 10 11.87 2.22 3.19
C PRO A 10 10.66 2.31 2.25
N ILE A 11 9.72 1.37 2.33
CA ILE A 11 8.52 1.36 1.48
C ILE A 11 7.59 2.53 1.78
N THR A 12 7.41 2.88 3.05
CA THR A 12 6.41 3.86 3.51
C THR A 12 7.00 5.21 3.88
N ARG A 13 8.32 5.29 4.00
CA ARG A 13 9.00 6.56 4.32
C ARG A 13 8.69 7.63 3.29
N GLY A 14 8.26 8.80 3.76
CA GLY A 14 7.89 9.94 2.93
C GLY A 14 6.44 9.93 2.45
N LEU A 15 5.68 8.84 2.67
CA LEU A 15 4.24 8.85 2.42
C LEU A 15 3.50 9.70 3.45
N PRO A 16 2.32 10.25 3.12
CA PRO A 16 1.42 10.85 4.10
C PRO A 16 1.10 9.88 5.23
N SER A 17 0.85 10.39 6.44
CA SER A 17 0.48 9.55 7.60
C SER A 17 -0.80 8.75 7.38
N GLU A 18 -1.67 9.26 6.53
CA GLU A 18 -2.90 8.60 6.09
C GLU A 18 -3.26 9.01 4.67
N PHE A 19 -3.98 8.15 3.96
CA PHE A 19 -4.47 8.42 2.61
C PHE A 19 -5.77 7.65 2.32
N LEU A 20 -6.47 8.06 1.25
CA LEU A 20 -7.67 7.39 0.80
C LEU A 20 -7.37 6.50 -0.42
N MET A 21 -7.99 5.32 -0.46
CA MET A 21 -7.96 4.42 -1.61
C MET A 21 -9.17 4.65 -2.52
N VAL A 22 -8.97 4.41 -3.82
CA VAL A 22 -10.01 4.51 -4.84
C VAL A 22 -10.77 3.19 -4.92
N LYS A 23 -12.08 3.20 -4.61
CA LYS A 23 -12.99 2.05 -4.77
C LYS A 23 -12.38 0.70 -4.37
N GLU A 24 -11.74 0.68 -3.20
CA GLU A 24 -11.03 -0.48 -2.70
C GLU A 24 -11.95 -1.36 -1.86
N GLU A 25 -11.71 -2.66 -1.91
CA GLU A 25 -12.26 -3.63 -0.96
C GLU A 25 -11.24 -3.89 0.14
N LEU A 26 -11.66 -3.75 1.40
CA LEU A 26 -10.81 -4.09 2.53
C LEU A 26 -11.06 -5.54 2.94
N TYR A 27 -10.08 -6.40 2.73
CA TYR A 27 -10.09 -7.76 3.27
C TYR A 27 -9.92 -7.72 4.78
N ASP A 28 -10.82 -8.37 5.50
CA ASP A 28 -10.78 -8.48 6.94
C ASP A 28 -10.65 -9.94 7.41
N ARG A 29 -10.47 -10.14 8.72
CA ARG A 29 -10.35 -11.47 9.33
C ARG A 29 -9.32 -12.36 8.64
N LEU A 30 -8.21 -11.77 8.22
CA LEU A 30 -7.11 -12.50 7.63
C LEU A 30 -6.62 -13.57 8.59
N ARG A 31 -6.29 -14.75 8.06
CA ARG A 31 -5.67 -15.83 8.85
C ARG A 31 -4.25 -15.43 9.21
N GLY A 32 -3.89 -15.61 10.46
CA GLY A 32 -2.56 -15.28 10.94
C GLY A 32 -2.51 -15.20 12.46
N PRO A 33 -1.53 -14.50 12.98
CA PRO A 33 -0.51 -13.70 12.28
C PRO A 33 0.54 -14.57 11.57
N ALA A 34 1.10 -14.04 10.48
CA ALA A 34 2.29 -14.63 9.86
C ALA A 34 3.49 -14.44 10.80
N LYS A 35 4.39 -15.42 10.83
CA LYS A 35 5.67 -15.28 11.53
C LYS A 35 6.55 -14.26 10.81
N ASN A 36 7.33 -13.49 11.58
CA ASN A 36 8.30 -12.51 11.07
C ASN A 36 7.66 -11.41 10.19
N MET A 37 6.42 -11.03 10.50
CA MET A 37 5.67 -10.01 9.81
C MET A 37 5.88 -8.65 10.47
N THR A 38 6.04 -7.60 9.64
CA THR A 38 5.96 -6.20 10.04
C THR A 38 4.79 -5.55 9.32
N VAL A 39 3.86 -4.96 10.08
CA VAL A 39 2.72 -4.22 9.51
C VAL A 39 3.14 -2.80 9.22
N LEU A 40 3.09 -2.39 7.95
CA LEU A 40 3.47 -1.05 7.50
C LEU A 40 2.28 -0.09 7.49
N ALA A 41 1.07 -0.58 7.17
CA ALA A 41 -0.14 0.23 7.14
C ALA A 41 -1.38 -0.62 7.42
N THR A 42 -2.42 0.04 7.95
CA THR A 42 -3.70 -0.59 8.30
C THR A 42 -4.88 0.23 7.80
N ALA A 43 -6.05 -0.41 7.68
CA ALA A 43 -7.32 0.27 7.50
C ALA A 43 -8.38 -0.29 8.46
N PHE A 44 -9.34 0.56 8.88
CA PHE A 44 -10.40 0.14 9.78
C PHE A 44 -11.53 -0.53 9.00
N ALA A 45 -11.84 -1.78 9.35
CA ALA A 45 -12.87 -2.59 8.70
C ALA A 45 -14.26 -2.35 9.33
N LYS A 46 -14.86 -1.20 9.00
CA LYS A 46 -16.22 -0.85 9.45
C LYS A 46 -17.25 -1.77 8.79
N GLY A 47 -18.17 -2.30 9.60
CA GLY A 47 -19.17 -3.26 9.14
C GLY A 47 -18.64 -4.69 8.94
N GLY A 48 -17.33 -4.89 9.16
CA GLY A 48 -16.65 -6.17 9.10
C GLY A 48 -16.13 -6.61 10.47
N SER A 49 -14.81 -6.68 10.63
CA SER A 49 -14.17 -7.07 11.89
C SER A 49 -14.19 -6.01 12.99
N GLU A 50 -14.61 -4.79 12.68
CA GLU A 50 -14.62 -3.60 13.58
C GLU A 50 -13.25 -3.32 14.22
N ARG A 51 -12.18 -3.55 13.49
CA ARG A 51 -10.81 -3.29 13.91
C ARG A 51 -9.94 -2.84 12.74
N HIS A 52 -8.74 -2.40 13.04
CA HIS A 52 -7.73 -2.13 12.02
C HIS A 52 -7.15 -3.44 11.49
N GLU A 53 -7.32 -3.68 10.20
CA GLU A 53 -6.73 -4.81 9.49
C GLU A 53 -5.47 -4.37 8.73
N PRO A 54 -4.44 -5.24 8.61
CA PRO A 54 -3.23 -4.91 7.88
C PRO A 54 -3.51 -4.84 6.37
N VAL A 55 -3.02 -3.78 5.73
CA VAL A 55 -3.15 -3.60 4.26
C VAL A 55 -1.81 -3.61 3.54
N LEU A 56 -0.74 -3.21 4.20
CA LEU A 56 0.64 -3.31 3.72
C LEU A 56 1.50 -4.00 4.76
N MET A 57 2.25 -5.01 4.37
CA MET A 57 3.08 -5.82 5.25
C MET A 57 4.39 -6.21 4.59
N THR A 58 5.40 -6.46 5.39
CA THR A 58 6.59 -7.19 4.96
C THR A 58 6.78 -8.43 5.81
N ILE A 59 7.29 -9.49 5.21
CA ILE A 59 7.57 -10.76 5.88
C ILE A 59 9.02 -11.18 5.55
N LYS A 60 9.74 -11.65 6.56
CA LYS A 60 11.02 -12.32 6.36
C LYS A 60 10.77 -13.82 6.21
N TYR A 61 11.18 -14.37 5.09
CA TYR A 61 11.12 -15.81 4.82
C TYR A 61 12.50 -16.35 4.48
N GLY A 62 13.13 -17.01 5.44
CA GLY A 62 14.54 -17.41 5.34
C GLY A 62 15.44 -16.20 5.08
N LYS A 63 16.19 -16.22 3.97
CA LYS A 63 16.99 -15.08 3.52
C LYS A 63 16.24 -14.11 2.62
N GLY A 64 14.98 -14.44 2.26
CA GLY A 64 14.15 -13.67 1.35
C GLY A 64 13.36 -12.57 2.06
N ARG A 65 12.91 -11.61 1.27
CA ARG A 65 11.99 -10.54 1.65
C ARG A 65 10.71 -10.69 0.86
N VAL A 66 9.58 -10.53 1.53
CA VAL A 66 8.26 -10.52 0.91
C VAL A 66 7.60 -9.19 1.20
N PHE A 67 7.13 -8.51 0.18
CA PHE A 67 6.18 -7.42 0.29
C PHE A 67 4.78 -7.96 -0.02
N HIS A 68 3.82 -7.68 0.86
CA HIS A 68 2.44 -8.08 0.70
C HIS A 68 1.54 -6.84 0.78
N THR A 69 0.69 -6.70 -0.21
CA THR A 69 -0.41 -5.73 -0.22
C THR A 69 -1.73 -6.47 -0.42
N VAL A 70 -2.79 -6.02 0.26
CA VAL A 70 -4.17 -6.46 0.03
C VAL A 70 -4.95 -5.45 -0.81
N MET A 71 -4.30 -4.37 -1.24
CA MET A 71 -4.88 -3.36 -2.12
C MET A 71 -4.83 -3.83 -3.59
N GLY A 72 -5.64 -3.21 -4.45
CA GLY A 72 -5.68 -3.51 -5.88
C GLY A 72 -6.81 -4.47 -6.28
N HIS A 73 -7.93 -4.43 -5.56
CA HIS A 73 -9.09 -5.31 -5.78
C HIS A 73 -9.63 -5.29 -7.22
N SER A 74 -9.61 -4.15 -7.88
CA SER A 74 -10.18 -3.97 -9.21
C SER A 74 -9.28 -3.14 -10.11
N HIS A 75 -9.58 -3.12 -11.43
CA HIS A 75 -8.93 -2.23 -12.38
C HIS A 75 -8.95 -0.75 -11.93
N THR A 76 -10.06 -0.29 -11.36
CA THR A 76 -10.17 1.07 -10.82
C THR A 76 -9.25 1.28 -9.60
N SER A 77 -9.23 0.36 -8.66
CA SER A 77 -8.37 0.48 -7.47
C SER A 77 -6.89 0.40 -7.82
N MET A 78 -6.51 -0.38 -8.85
CA MET A 78 -5.13 -0.42 -9.37
C MET A 78 -4.69 0.92 -10.00
N GLY A 79 -5.62 1.77 -10.43
CA GLY A 79 -5.35 3.15 -10.86
C GLY A 79 -5.04 4.10 -9.71
N GLY A 80 -5.30 3.70 -8.47
CA GLY A 80 -5.02 4.52 -7.29
C GLY A 80 -3.54 4.84 -7.13
N VAL A 81 -3.22 6.12 -6.91
CA VAL A 81 -1.83 6.60 -6.78
C VAL A 81 -1.10 5.85 -5.65
N ALA A 82 -1.76 5.68 -4.49
CA ALA A 82 -1.18 4.98 -3.35
C ALA A 82 -0.88 3.51 -3.66
N PHE A 83 -1.75 2.81 -4.40
CA PHE A 83 -1.50 1.43 -4.82
C PHE A 83 -0.25 1.36 -5.69
N GLN A 84 -0.18 2.18 -6.75
CA GLN A 84 0.94 2.16 -7.69
C GLN A 84 2.27 2.49 -7.02
N ASP A 85 2.30 3.56 -6.20
CA ASP A 85 3.51 3.96 -5.49
C ASP A 85 4.00 2.88 -4.55
N THR A 86 3.12 2.33 -3.70
CA THR A 86 3.51 1.30 -2.74
C THR A 86 3.89 -0.02 -3.41
N LEU A 87 3.26 -0.37 -4.56
CA LEU A 87 3.62 -1.57 -5.32
C LEU A 87 5.03 -1.45 -5.92
N ILE A 88 5.36 -0.32 -6.54
CA ILE A 88 6.69 -0.08 -7.11
C ILE A 88 7.75 -0.15 -6.01
N ARG A 89 7.55 0.60 -4.93
CA ARG A 89 8.50 0.66 -3.80
C ARG A 89 8.63 -0.68 -3.08
N GLY A 90 7.51 -1.39 -2.90
CA GLY A 90 7.49 -2.73 -2.31
C GLY A 90 8.21 -3.76 -3.15
N THR A 91 8.05 -3.70 -4.48
CA THR A 91 8.74 -4.57 -5.43
C THR A 91 10.25 -4.31 -5.40
N GLU A 92 10.67 -3.06 -5.46
CA GLU A 92 12.10 -2.69 -5.38
C GLU A 92 12.71 -3.17 -4.06
N TRP A 93 12.02 -2.94 -2.94
CA TRP A 93 12.49 -3.39 -1.63
C TRP A 93 12.59 -4.91 -1.54
N ALA A 94 11.60 -5.65 -2.03
CA ALA A 94 11.64 -7.11 -2.01
C ALA A 94 12.83 -7.66 -2.80
N ALA A 95 13.12 -7.07 -3.95
CA ALA A 95 14.22 -7.47 -4.82
C ALA A 95 15.59 -7.08 -4.24
N THR A 96 15.74 -5.86 -3.73
CA THR A 96 17.06 -5.26 -3.45
C THR A 96 17.33 -5.01 -1.96
N GLY A 97 16.29 -4.93 -1.13
CA GLY A 97 16.36 -4.49 0.27
C GLY A 97 16.42 -2.97 0.43
N LYS A 98 16.34 -2.21 -0.67
CA LYS A 98 16.38 -0.75 -0.71
C LYS A 98 15.17 -0.20 -1.46
N VAL A 99 14.92 1.10 -1.31
CA VAL A 99 13.94 1.84 -2.11
C VAL A 99 14.61 3.12 -2.57
N THR A 100 14.82 3.23 -3.88
CA THR A 100 15.36 4.42 -4.55
C THR A 100 14.27 5.25 -5.21
N PHE A 101 13.14 4.61 -5.53
CA PHE A 101 11.97 5.31 -6.06
C PHE A 101 11.43 6.32 -5.04
N ALA A 102 11.37 7.59 -5.45
CA ALA A 102 10.89 8.66 -4.59
C ALA A 102 9.41 8.45 -4.22
N PRO A 103 8.99 8.77 -2.98
CA PRO A 103 7.58 8.73 -2.62
C PRO A 103 6.81 9.81 -3.39
N VAL A 104 5.52 9.57 -3.61
CA VAL A 104 4.61 10.59 -4.13
C VAL A 104 4.54 11.78 -3.18
N THR A 105 4.32 12.96 -3.73
CA THR A 105 4.16 14.18 -2.96
C THR A 105 2.79 14.24 -2.25
N ALA A 106 2.63 15.12 -1.27
CA ALA A 106 1.33 15.36 -0.65
C ALA A 106 0.29 15.95 -1.65
N GLU A 107 0.74 16.57 -2.72
CA GLU A 107 -0.11 17.04 -3.81
C GLU A 107 -0.65 15.87 -4.64
N ASP A 108 0.20 14.90 -4.97
CA ASP A 108 -0.17 13.71 -5.72
C ASP A 108 -1.02 12.72 -4.90
N LEU A 109 -0.81 12.68 -3.59
CA LEU A 109 -1.53 11.80 -2.66
C LEU A 109 -2.04 12.60 -1.44
N PRO A 110 -3.07 13.43 -1.61
CA PRO A 110 -3.65 14.22 -0.52
C PRO A 110 -4.40 13.32 0.48
N ALA A 111 -4.45 13.75 1.75
CA ALA A 111 -5.09 12.98 2.83
C ALA A 111 -6.63 13.04 2.79
N ASP A 112 -7.21 14.04 2.13
CA ASP A 112 -8.65 14.36 2.14
C ASP A 112 -9.44 13.78 0.96
N ARG A 113 -8.75 13.35 -0.10
CA ARG A 113 -9.38 12.73 -1.27
C ARG A 113 -8.55 11.58 -1.84
N ALA A 114 -9.23 10.62 -2.46
CA ALA A 114 -8.55 9.55 -3.18
C ALA A 114 -7.94 10.08 -4.48
N ALA A 115 -6.67 9.78 -4.71
CA ALA A 115 -5.95 10.15 -5.91
C ALA A 115 -5.91 8.97 -6.90
N TYR A 116 -6.15 9.25 -8.18
CA TYR A 116 -6.27 8.27 -9.24
C TYR A 116 -5.46 8.69 -10.48
N ARG A 117 -4.77 7.74 -11.11
CA ARG A 117 -4.16 7.89 -12.43
C ARG A 117 -4.93 7.02 -13.43
N ASP A 118 -5.39 7.62 -14.50
CA ASP A 118 -6.07 6.91 -15.57
C ASP A 118 -5.06 6.08 -16.36
N ILE A 119 -5.07 4.76 -16.13
CA ILE A 119 -4.14 3.83 -16.77
C ILE A 119 -4.37 3.78 -18.29
N GLU A 120 -5.59 3.96 -18.75
CA GLU A 120 -5.89 3.96 -20.20
C GLU A 120 -5.30 5.18 -20.91
N LYS A 121 -5.29 6.34 -20.23
CA LYS A 121 -4.62 7.54 -20.77
C LYS A 121 -3.10 7.37 -20.84
N ILE A 122 -2.49 6.62 -19.93
CA ILE A 122 -1.06 6.35 -19.96
C ILE A 122 -0.69 5.51 -21.19
N LYS A 123 -1.52 4.55 -21.58
CA LYS A 123 -1.30 3.73 -22.79
C LYS A 123 -1.37 4.54 -24.09
N SER A 124 -2.12 5.63 -24.13
CA SER A 124 -2.24 6.48 -25.31
C SER A 124 -1.07 7.45 -25.52
N LEU A 125 -0.11 7.51 -24.57
CA LEU A 125 1.10 8.34 -24.67
C LEU A 125 2.32 7.61 -25.23
N ASN A 126 2.20 6.32 -25.52
CA ASN A 126 3.20 5.45 -26.17
C ASN A 126 2.74 5.06 -27.58
#